data_7a921776949e653803093a44e5de1ebd
#
_entry.id   7a921776949e653803093a44e5de1ebd
#
_cell.length_a   1.000
_cell.length_b   1.000
_cell.length_c   1.000
_cell.angle_alpha   90.00
_cell.angle_beta   90.00
_cell.angle_gamma   90.00
#
_symmetry.space_group_name_H-M   'P 1'
#
loop_
_entity.id
_entity.type
_entity.pdbx_description
1 polymer ?
#
loop_
_entity_poly.entity_id
_entity_poly.type
_entity_poly.pdbx_seq_one_letter_code
_entity_poly.pdbx_strand_id
1 'polypeptide(L)'
;MLLKGKTAIITGSNKGIGKVMMELFAKHGANIIACARNETLEFARTLELLQKKYGVSVTPVYFDLEDSAQVKLAVSKIIGLKLKIDILINNAGFASGAYFQMTPIADLERMIKINFTSQIQFTQGISRYMTKFKSGSIINMGSTAGLFGDAGMLSYGSSKAALIFATKTMATELGQHNIRVNVIAPSVTKTEMYDQMEQNARNKLIESSAFKRAAEPIEVANVALFLASDLSTFVNGQTIRVDGGISA
;
A
#
# COMPACT_ATOMS: atom_id res chain seq x y z
N MET A 1 17.83 -11.76 7.91
CA MET A 1 16.37 -11.44 7.95
C MET A 1 16.20 -9.98 8.38
N LEU A 2 15.71 -9.13 7.48
CA LEU A 2 15.61 -7.67 7.71
C LEU A 2 14.47 -7.26 8.66
N LEU A 3 13.45 -8.12 8.83
CA LEU A 3 12.25 -7.81 9.60
C LEU A 3 11.99 -8.79 10.75
N LYS A 4 13.03 -9.52 11.22
CA LYS A 4 12.88 -10.52 12.27
C LYS A 4 12.25 -9.93 13.54
N GLY A 5 11.12 -10.51 13.96
CA GLY A 5 10.39 -10.11 15.15
C GLY A 5 9.55 -8.82 15.02
N LYS A 6 9.58 -8.13 13.86
CA LYS A 6 8.71 -6.98 13.58
C LYS A 6 7.30 -7.45 13.22
N THR A 7 6.30 -6.61 13.47
CA THR A 7 4.91 -6.86 13.08
C THR A 7 4.50 -5.87 12.00
N ALA A 8 4.04 -6.38 10.85
CA ALA A 8 3.62 -5.59 9.71
C ALA A 8 2.12 -5.75 9.42
N ILE A 9 1.40 -4.63 9.34
CA ILE A 9 0.04 -4.57 8.80
C ILE A 9 0.15 -4.31 7.29
N ILE A 10 -0.53 -5.11 6.48
CA ILE A 10 -0.57 -4.92 5.01
C ILE A 10 -2.02 -4.94 4.56
N THR A 11 -2.52 -3.82 4.03
CA THR A 11 -3.87 -3.75 3.45
C THR A 11 -3.87 -4.26 2.01
N GLY A 12 -4.93 -4.96 1.60
CA GLY A 12 -5.02 -5.55 0.26
C GLY A 12 -3.99 -6.66 0.02
N SER A 13 -3.74 -7.49 1.04
CA SER A 13 -2.70 -8.53 1.03
C SER A 13 -3.11 -9.84 0.34
N ASN A 14 -4.35 -9.94 -0.15
CA ASN A 14 -4.87 -11.17 -0.76
C ASN A 14 -4.47 -11.35 -2.23
N LYS A 15 -3.98 -10.31 -2.92
CA LYS A 15 -3.59 -10.36 -4.34
C LYS A 15 -2.56 -9.30 -4.72
N GLY A 16 -2.06 -9.39 -5.96
CA GLY A 16 -1.19 -8.39 -6.56
C GLY A 16 0.05 -8.07 -5.73
N ILE A 17 0.45 -6.79 -5.69
CA ILE A 17 1.63 -6.31 -4.98
C ILE A 17 1.53 -6.61 -3.48
N GLY A 18 0.34 -6.45 -2.87
CA GLY A 18 0.10 -6.70 -1.45
C GLY A 18 0.39 -8.14 -1.04
N LYS A 19 -0.01 -9.12 -1.86
CA LYS A 19 0.31 -10.54 -1.64
C LYS A 19 1.82 -10.79 -1.69
N VAL A 20 2.50 -10.23 -2.69
CA VAL A 20 3.96 -10.39 -2.83
C VAL A 20 4.71 -9.72 -1.67
N MET A 21 4.27 -8.53 -1.21
CA MET A 21 4.83 -7.89 -0.02
C MET A 21 4.63 -8.75 1.23
N MET A 22 3.44 -9.32 1.42
CA MET A 22 3.14 -10.21 2.54
C MET A 22 4.08 -11.42 2.57
N GLU A 23 4.25 -12.08 1.44
CA GLU A 23 5.14 -13.24 1.31
C GLU A 23 6.61 -12.87 1.55
N LEU A 24 7.07 -11.75 0.98
CA LEU A 24 8.43 -11.26 1.15
C LEU A 24 8.72 -10.89 2.60
N PHE A 25 7.79 -10.20 3.27
CA PHE A 25 7.97 -9.78 4.65
C PHE A 25 7.99 -10.97 5.61
N ALA A 26 7.10 -11.96 5.41
CA ALA A 26 7.12 -13.22 6.15
C ALA A 26 8.46 -13.97 5.95
N LYS A 27 8.96 -14.05 4.71
CA LYS A 27 10.29 -14.62 4.40
C LYS A 27 11.43 -13.90 5.15
N HIS A 28 11.28 -12.61 5.41
CA HIS A 28 12.23 -11.81 6.19
C HIS A 28 11.96 -11.79 7.69
N GLY A 29 11.05 -12.64 8.19
CA GLY A 29 10.82 -12.90 9.62
C GLY A 29 9.82 -11.95 10.28
N ALA A 30 9.01 -11.22 9.52
CA ALA A 30 7.95 -10.40 10.07
C ALA A 30 6.70 -11.21 10.41
N ASN A 31 6.08 -10.93 11.54
CA ASN A 31 4.69 -11.29 11.80
C ASN A 31 3.77 -10.41 10.97
N ILE A 32 2.70 -10.97 10.43
CA ILE A 32 1.84 -10.27 9.47
C ILE A 32 0.42 -10.12 10.03
N ILE A 33 -0.12 -8.92 9.96
CA ILE A 33 -1.56 -8.67 10.05
C ILE A 33 -2.03 -8.45 8.62
N ALA A 34 -2.64 -9.50 8.06
CA ALA A 34 -3.02 -9.58 6.65
C ALA A 34 -4.45 -9.03 6.47
N CYS A 35 -4.57 -7.81 5.90
CA CYS A 35 -5.88 -7.20 5.73
C CYS A 35 -6.40 -7.41 4.30
N ALA A 36 -7.65 -7.87 4.20
CA ALA A 36 -8.39 -8.01 2.95
C ALA A 36 -9.85 -7.55 3.13
N ARG A 37 -10.58 -7.35 2.01
CA ARG A 37 -11.98 -6.96 2.09
C ARG A 37 -12.86 -8.09 2.59
N ASN A 38 -12.69 -9.29 2.02
CA ASN A 38 -13.50 -10.45 2.32
C ASN A 38 -12.62 -11.65 2.69
N GLU A 39 -13.18 -12.54 3.50
CA GLU A 39 -12.62 -13.86 3.72
C GLU A 39 -12.88 -14.76 2.51
N THR A 40 -11.86 -15.51 2.10
CA THR A 40 -11.96 -16.56 1.09
C THR A 40 -11.15 -17.77 1.53
N LEU A 41 -11.59 -18.98 1.14
CA LEU A 41 -10.86 -20.21 1.45
C LEU A 41 -9.45 -20.22 0.86
N GLU A 42 -9.27 -19.65 -0.33
CA GLU A 42 -7.96 -19.52 -0.97
C GLU A 42 -7.02 -18.65 -0.14
N PHE A 43 -7.50 -17.48 0.32
CA PHE A 43 -6.69 -16.59 1.13
C PHE A 43 -6.35 -17.21 2.49
N ALA A 44 -7.31 -17.86 3.17
CA ALA A 44 -7.07 -18.56 4.43
C ALA A 44 -5.98 -19.63 4.28
N ARG A 45 -6.05 -20.46 3.25
CA ARG A 45 -5.00 -21.46 2.93
C ARG A 45 -3.63 -20.81 2.66
N THR A 46 -3.61 -19.68 1.94
CA THR A 46 -2.37 -18.93 1.68
C THR A 46 -1.73 -18.49 3.01
N LEU A 47 -2.51 -17.96 3.95
CA LEU A 47 -2.01 -17.52 5.25
C LEU A 47 -1.44 -18.69 6.08
N GLU A 48 -2.14 -19.83 6.12
CA GLU A 48 -1.67 -21.04 6.81
C GLU A 48 -0.33 -21.55 6.23
N LEU A 49 -0.24 -21.60 4.90
CA LEU A 49 1.00 -22.01 4.23
C LEU A 49 2.17 -21.06 4.56
N LEU A 50 1.91 -19.75 4.63
CA LEU A 50 2.91 -18.77 5.00
C LEU A 50 3.42 -18.98 6.43
N GLN A 51 2.50 -19.15 7.38
CA GLN A 51 2.84 -19.43 8.78
C GLN A 51 3.72 -20.67 8.89
N LYS A 52 3.31 -21.77 8.24
CA LYS A 52 4.03 -23.03 8.26
C LYS A 52 5.42 -22.93 7.60
N LYS A 53 5.50 -22.21 6.47
CA LYS A 53 6.74 -22.12 5.68
C LYS A 53 7.81 -21.26 6.34
N TYR A 54 7.43 -20.16 7.00
CA TYR A 54 8.39 -19.19 7.53
C TYR A 54 8.45 -19.11 9.06
N GLY A 55 7.57 -19.83 9.76
CA GLY A 55 7.54 -19.85 11.23
C GLY A 55 7.16 -18.51 11.86
N VAL A 56 6.33 -17.71 11.16
CA VAL A 56 5.85 -16.41 11.62
C VAL A 56 4.36 -16.44 11.92
N SER A 57 3.87 -15.53 12.77
CA SER A 57 2.44 -15.38 12.99
C SER A 57 1.80 -14.60 11.84
N VAL A 58 0.65 -15.07 11.34
CA VAL A 58 -0.15 -14.38 10.32
C VAL A 58 -1.60 -14.31 10.78
N THR A 59 -2.09 -13.10 11.03
CA THR A 59 -3.44 -12.84 11.55
C THR A 59 -4.28 -12.14 10.49
N PRO A 60 -5.40 -12.72 10.02
CA PRO A 60 -6.30 -12.05 9.08
C PRO A 60 -7.16 -11.00 9.76
N VAL A 61 -7.39 -9.88 9.07
CA VAL A 61 -8.37 -8.86 9.43
C VAL A 61 -9.15 -8.44 8.20
N TYR A 62 -10.47 -8.58 8.25
CA TYR A 62 -11.34 -8.29 7.10
C TYR A 62 -12.14 -7.01 7.34
N PHE A 63 -12.12 -6.10 6.36
CA PHE A 63 -12.90 -4.87 6.35
C PHE A 63 -12.92 -4.22 4.97
N ASP A 64 -13.99 -3.50 4.68
CA ASP A 64 -14.11 -2.69 3.47
C ASP A 64 -13.68 -1.25 3.75
N LEU A 65 -12.74 -0.73 2.93
CA LEU A 65 -12.32 0.67 3.00
C LEU A 65 -13.44 1.65 2.60
N GLU A 66 -14.45 1.21 1.89
CA GLU A 66 -15.60 2.03 1.54
C GLU A 66 -16.50 2.32 2.76
N ASP A 67 -16.44 1.45 3.77
CA ASP A 67 -17.21 1.56 5.02
C ASP A 67 -16.36 2.09 6.18
N SER A 68 -16.59 3.36 6.56
CA SER A 68 -15.86 4.01 7.65
C SER A 68 -16.06 3.35 9.02
N ALA A 69 -17.19 2.67 9.24
CA ALA A 69 -17.45 1.95 10.49
C ALA A 69 -16.59 0.67 10.55
N GLN A 70 -16.52 -0.08 9.46
CA GLN A 70 -15.65 -1.24 9.37
C GLN A 70 -14.17 -0.87 9.53
N VAL A 71 -13.73 0.26 8.95
CA VAL A 71 -12.36 0.78 9.15
C VAL A 71 -12.07 1.04 10.63
N LYS A 72 -13.00 1.67 11.37
CA LYS A 72 -12.85 1.90 12.82
C LYS A 72 -12.79 0.59 13.62
N LEU A 73 -13.67 -0.36 13.29
CA LEU A 73 -13.70 -1.68 13.92
C LEU A 73 -12.41 -2.46 13.67
N ALA A 74 -11.87 -2.42 12.44
CA ALA A 74 -10.61 -3.05 12.10
C ALA A 74 -9.45 -2.47 12.92
N VAL A 75 -9.36 -1.14 13.07
CA VAL A 75 -8.37 -0.49 13.95
C VAL A 75 -8.50 -1.00 15.38
N SER A 76 -9.73 -1.03 15.93
CA SER A 76 -9.97 -1.50 17.29
C SER A 76 -9.58 -2.96 17.46
N LYS A 77 -9.91 -3.83 16.49
CA LYS A 77 -9.53 -5.25 16.48
C LYS A 77 -8.01 -5.42 16.47
N ILE A 78 -7.29 -4.68 15.62
CA ILE A 78 -5.83 -4.75 15.54
C ILE A 78 -5.17 -4.29 16.84
N ILE A 79 -5.62 -3.17 17.42
CA ILE A 79 -5.10 -2.69 18.70
C ILE A 79 -5.41 -3.68 19.84
N GLY A 80 -6.58 -4.33 19.78
CA GLY A 80 -6.99 -5.38 20.73
C GLY A 80 -6.08 -6.60 20.75
N LEU A 81 -5.28 -6.86 19.70
CA LEU A 81 -4.27 -7.91 19.69
C LEU A 81 -3.09 -7.61 20.64
N LYS A 82 -2.94 -6.36 21.09
CA LYS A 82 -1.88 -5.89 22.01
C LYS A 82 -0.46 -6.16 21.50
N LEU A 83 -0.28 -6.30 20.19
CA LEU A 83 1.01 -6.46 19.54
C LEU A 83 1.65 -5.11 19.28
N LYS A 84 2.98 -5.02 19.40
CA LYS A 84 3.70 -3.86 18.88
C LYS A 84 3.57 -3.84 17.35
N ILE A 85 3.11 -2.73 16.79
CA ILE A 85 3.03 -2.53 15.35
C ILE A 85 4.25 -1.74 14.90
N ASP A 86 5.11 -2.36 14.10
CA ASP A 86 6.34 -1.75 13.59
C ASP A 86 6.17 -1.18 12.19
N ILE A 87 5.29 -1.79 11.38
CA ILE A 87 5.14 -1.44 9.96
C ILE A 87 3.65 -1.38 9.61
N LEU A 88 3.27 -0.33 8.88
CA LEU A 88 1.96 -0.21 8.24
C LEU A 88 2.15 0.01 6.74
N ILE A 89 1.54 -0.86 5.91
CA ILE A 89 1.49 -0.68 4.46
C ILE A 89 0.05 -0.43 4.02
N ASN A 90 -0.22 0.79 3.58
CA ASN A 90 -1.47 1.19 2.94
C ASN A 90 -1.38 0.85 1.45
N ASN A 91 -1.66 -0.42 1.10
CA ASN A 91 -1.59 -0.91 -0.28
C ASN A 91 -2.96 -1.08 -0.92
N ALA A 92 -4.01 -1.38 -0.17
CA ALA A 92 -5.35 -1.56 -0.72
C ALA A 92 -5.81 -0.32 -1.50
N GLY A 93 -6.48 -0.55 -2.62
CA GLY A 93 -7.01 0.50 -3.46
C GLY A 93 -7.59 -0.08 -4.74
N PHE A 94 -8.23 0.77 -5.53
CA PHE A 94 -8.68 0.39 -6.86
C PHE A 94 -8.45 1.53 -7.84
N ALA A 95 -8.48 1.22 -9.13
CA ALA A 95 -8.38 2.17 -10.21
C ALA A 95 -9.52 1.93 -11.22
N SER A 96 -10.09 3.01 -11.70
CA SER A 96 -10.89 3.07 -12.90
C SER A 96 -10.52 4.34 -13.67
N GLY A 97 -10.71 4.33 -14.97
CA GLY A 97 -10.38 5.46 -15.83
C GLY A 97 -11.57 5.89 -16.68
N ALA A 98 -11.72 7.20 -16.86
CA ALA A 98 -12.62 7.80 -17.83
C ALA A 98 -12.04 9.16 -18.23
N TYR A 99 -12.25 9.58 -19.49
CA TYR A 99 -11.87 10.91 -19.92
C TYR A 99 -12.59 11.99 -19.07
N PHE A 100 -11.96 13.14 -18.89
CA PHE A 100 -12.41 14.21 -17.99
C PHE A 100 -13.89 14.51 -18.11
N GLN A 101 -14.38 14.76 -19.32
CA GLN A 101 -15.78 15.11 -19.56
C GLN A 101 -16.76 13.95 -19.32
N MET A 102 -16.29 12.73 -19.23
CA MET A 102 -17.08 11.52 -19.05
C MET A 102 -16.92 10.92 -17.63
N THR A 103 -16.09 11.53 -16.77
CA THR A 103 -15.84 11.03 -15.42
C THR A 103 -17.06 11.32 -14.53
N PRO A 104 -17.79 10.29 -14.05
CA PRO A 104 -18.88 10.51 -13.10
C PRO A 104 -18.31 11.02 -11.77
N ILE A 105 -18.96 12.04 -11.19
CA ILE A 105 -18.55 12.58 -9.88
C ILE A 105 -18.60 11.51 -8.79
N ALA A 106 -19.60 10.64 -8.81
CA ALA A 106 -19.70 9.52 -7.87
C ALA A 106 -18.48 8.59 -7.91
N ASP A 107 -17.90 8.33 -9.09
CA ASP A 107 -16.67 7.52 -9.22
C ASP A 107 -15.46 8.26 -8.65
N LEU A 108 -15.36 9.57 -8.88
CA LEU A 108 -14.32 10.40 -8.27
C LEU A 108 -14.40 10.36 -6.74
N GLU A 109 -15.58 10.60 -6.17
CA GLU A 109 -15.83 10.59 -4.74
C GLU A 109 -15.51 9.22 -4.13
N ARG A 110 -15.96 8.14 -4.77
CA ARG A 110 -15.68 6.78 -4.34
C ARG A 110 -14.18 6.49 -4.33
N MET A 111 -13.47 6.92 -5.37
CA MET A 111 -12.02 6.70 -5.47
C MET A 111 -11.24 7.49 -4.43
N ILE A 112 -11.60 8.75 -4.20
CA ILE A 112 -11.07 9.56 -3.10
C ILE A 112 -11.37 8.89 -1.75
N LYS A 113 -12.58 8.38 -1.57
CA LYS A 113 -12.98 7.67 -0.35
C LYS A 113 -12.07 6.47 -0.06
N ILE A 114 -11.92 5.55 -1.02
CA ILE A 114 -11.17 4.30 -0.81
C ILE A 114 -9.66 4.54 -0.80
N ASN A 115 -9.14 5.26 -1.80
CA ASN A 115 -7.69 5.41 -2.00
C ASN A 115 -7.04 6.46 -1.11
N PHE A 116 -7.83 7.34 -0.49
CA PHE A 116 -7.31 8.43 0.32
C PHE A 116 -7.98 8.51 1.69
N THR A 117 -9.22 8.97 1.81
CA THR A 117 -9.79 9.32 3.13
C THR A 117 -9.88 8.15 4.08
N SER A 118 -10.24 6.95 3.60
CA SER A 118 -10.30 5.75 4.44
C SER A 118 -8.92 5.24 4.83
N GLN A 119 -7.92 5.39 3.96
CA GLN A 119 -6.53 5.08 4.32
C GLN A 119 -5.99 6.05 5.37
N ILE A 120 -6.32 7.35 5.26
CA ILE A 120 -5.97 8.33 6.29
C ILE A 120 -6.65 7.98 7.63
N GLN A 121 -7.96 7.65 7.61
CA GLN A 121 -8.68 7.24 8.82
C GLN A 121 -8.04 6.01 9.49
N PHE A 122 -7.70 5.00 8.71
CA PHE A 122 -7.01 3.80 9.19
C PHE A 122 -5.64 4.12 9.77
N THR A 123 -4.85 4.92 9.03
CA THR A 123 -3.52 5.36 9.45
C THR A 123 -3.56 6.18 10.72
N GLN A 124 -4.52 7.09 10.90
CA GLN A 124 -4.68 7.86 12.14
C GLN A 124 -4.87 6.95 13.36
N GLY A 125 -5.71 5.92 13.24
CA GLY A 125 -5.94 4.97 14.33
C GLY A 125 -4.69 4.16 14.66
N ILE A 126 -4.02 3.60 13.65
CA ILE A 126 -2.83 2.76 13.82
C ILE A 126 -1.62 3.59 14.27
N SER A 127 -1.36 4.76 13.67
CA SER A 127 -0.23 5.60 14.03
C SER A 127 -0.32 6.11 15.48
N ARG A 128 -1.52 6.47 15.95
CA ARG A 128 -1.74 6.82 17.38
C ARG A 128 -1.34 5.67 18.31
N TYR A 129 -1.53 4.43 17.92
CA TYR A 129 -1.06 3.29 18.68
C TYR A 129 0.46 3.12 18.58
N MET A 130 1.03 3.29 17.38
CA MET A 130 2.48 3.20 17.13
C MET A 130 3.27 4.26 17.93
N THR A 131 2.72 5.47 18.15
CA THR A 131 3.41 6.54 18.93
C THR A 131 3.77 6.11 20.36
N LYS A 132 3.03 5.17 20.95
CA LYS A 132 3.34 4.60 22.28
C LYS A 132 4.69 3.90 22.31
N PHE A 133 5.14 3.37 21.18
CA PHE A 133 6.40 2.63 21.05
C PHE A 133 7.55 3.48 20.51
N LYS A 134 7.27 4.72 20.13
CA LYS A 134 8.25 5.68 19.55
C LYS A 134 9.11 5.06 18.45
N SER A 135 8.49 4.27 17.57
CA SER A 135 9.17 3.56 16.48
C SER A 135 8.15 3.10 15.45
N GLY A 136 8.46 3.22 14.17
CA GLY A 136 7.63 2.67 13.12
C GLY A 136 7.99 3.11 11.71
N SER A 137 7.44 2.39 10.73
CA SER A 137 7.50 2.73 9.31
C SER A 137 6.11 2.61 8.69
N ILE A 138 5.61 3.70 8.13
CA ILE A 138 4.35 3.75 7.38
C ILE A 138 4.71 3.91 5.90
N ILE A 139 4.17 3.04 5.06
CA ILE A 139 4.42 3.01 3.63
C ILE A 139 3.08 3.13 2.91
N ASN A 140 2.91 4.20 2.16
CA ASN A 140 1.72 4.43 1.35
C ASN A 140 1.98 4.01 -0.10
N MET A 141 1.02 3.32 -0.72
CA MET A 141 1.10 3.00 -2.15
C MET A 141 0.48 4.14 -2.96
N GLY A 142 1.35 5.00 -3.48
CA GLY A 142 1.02 6.00 -4.48
C GLY A 142 0.86 5.39 -5.87
N SER A 143 1.16 6.19 -6.88
CA SER A 143 1.27 5.79 -8.29
C SER A 143 1.99 6.91 -9.05
N THR A 144 2.63 6.60 -10.17
CA THR A 144 3.09 7.61 -11.13
C THR A 144 1.94 8.47 -11.66
N ALA A 145 0.71 7.93 -11.75
CA ALA A 145 -0.49 8.70 -12.08
C ALA A 145 -0.83 9.81 -11.07
N GLY A 146 -0.30 9.75 -9.84
CA GLY A 146 -0.40 10.84 -8.86
C GLY A 146 0.69 11.91 -8.98
N LEU A 147 1.65 11.69 -9.87
CA LEU A 147 2.78 12.61 -10.15
C LEU A 147 2.65 13.27 -11.51
N PHE A 148 2.04 12.56 -12.48
CA PHE A 148 1.90 13.00 -13.86
C PHE A 148 0.42 13.00 -14.26
N GLY A 149 0.07 13.93 -15.15
CA GLY A 149 -1.31 14.06 -15.66
C GLY A 149 -1.54 13.16 -16.86
N ASP A 150 -2.01 11.95 -16.64
CA ASP A 150 -2.39 11.02 -17.72
C ASP A 150 -3.86 11.17 -18.10
N ALA A 151 -4.15 11.14 -19.41
CA ALA A 151 -5.51 11.17 -19.92
C ALA A 151 -6.32 9.97 -19.37
N GLY A 152 -7.53 10.23 -18.90
CA GLY A 152 -8.41 9.22 -18.33
C GLY A 152 -8.12 8.90 -16.85
N MET A 153 -7.13 9.51 -16.22
CA MET A 153 -6.71 9.19 -14.85
C MET A 153 -7.12 10.25 -13.80
N LEU A 154 -8.09 11.12 -14.10
CA LEU A 154 -8.49 12.19 -13.18
C LEU A 154 -8.76 11.66 -11.76
N SER A 155 -9.69 10.72 -11.60
CA SER A 155 -10.10 10.24 -10.27
C SER A 155 -8.99 9.49 -9.56
N TYR A 156 -8.32 8.58 -10.27
CA TYR A 156 -7.24 7.78 -9.71
C TYR A 156 -6.01 8.63 -9.38
N GLY A 157 -5.54 9.42 -10.35
CA GLY A 157 -4.39 10.31 -10.18
C GLY A 157 -4.58 11.30 -9.04
N SER A 158 -5.74 11.96 -8.97
CA SER A 158 -6.06 12.88 -7.87
C SER A 158 -6.05 12.19 -6.51
N SER A 159 -6.61 10.98 -6.40
CA SER A 159 -6.58 10.21 -5.14
C SER A 159 -5.16 9.87 -4.69
N LYS A 160 -4.29 9.52 -5.63
CA LYS A 160 -2.88 9.18 -5.36
C LYS A 160 -2.03 10.42 -5.11
N ALA A 161 -2.28 11.54 -5.80
CA ALA A 161 -1.65 12.82 -5.53
C ALA A 161 -1.97 13.32 -4.11
N ALA A 162 -3.22 13.20 -3.67
CA ALA A 162 -3.63 13.54 -2.31
C ALA A 162 -2.87 12.70 -1.26
N LEU A 163 -2.73 11.39 -1.49
CA LEU A 163 -1.99 10.49 -0.61
C LEU A 163 -0.49 10.80 -0.57
N ILE A 164 0.11 11.15 -1.73
CA ILE A 164 1.52 11.58 -1.83
C ILE A 164 1.74 12.85 -1.02
N PHE A 165 0.86 13.84 -1.14
CA PHE A 165 0.98 15.07 -0.37
C PHE A 165 0.79 14.82 1.14
N ALA A 166 -0.25 14.09 1.54
CA ALA A 166 -0.53 13.77 2.93
C ALA A 166 0.63 13.00 3.59
N THR A 167 1.37 12.18 2.82
CA THR A 167 2.56 11.50 3.33
C THR A 167 3.62 12.46 3.83
N LYS A 168 3.85 13.59 3.16
CA LYS A 168 4.82 14.61 3.58
C LYS A 168 4.41 15.23 4.92
N THR A 169 3.12 15.57 5.07
CA THR A 169 2.57 16.10 6.33
C THR A 169 2.71 15.07 7.46
N MET A 170 2.29 13.82 7.22
CA MET A 170 2.42 12.75 8.21
C MET A 170 3.88 12.50 8.61
N ALA A 171 4.82 12.57 7.65
CA ALA A 171 6.25 12.40 7.93
C ALA A 171 6.80 13.49 8.86
N THR A 172 6.35 14.74 8.67
CA THR A 172 6.74 15.86 9.53
C THR A 172 6.16 15.69 10.94
N GLU A 173 4.87 15.38 11.06
CA GLU A 173 4.19 15.29 12.34
C GLU A 173 4.59 14.05 13.16
N LEU A 174 4.74 12.90 12.50
CA LEU A 174 5.06 11.64 13.18
C LEU A 174 6.56 11.44 13.41
N GLY A 175 7.40 12.22 12.75
CA GLY A 175 8.87 12.15 12.89
C GLY A 175 9.36 12.35 14.31
N GLN A 176 8.72 13.24 15.11
CA GLN A 176 9.01 13.42 16.53
C GLN A 176 8.78 12.16 17.38
N HIS A 177 8.03 11.18 16.85
CA HIS A 177 7.79 9.89 17.48
C HIS A 177 8.64 8.77 16.87
N ASN A 178 9.68 9.09 16.10
CA ASN A 178 10.50 8.14 15.35
C ASN A 178 9.67 7.21 14.43
N ILE A 179 8.58 7.72 13.87
CA ILE A 179 7.76 7.03 12.88
C ILE A 179 8.04 7.69 11.54
N ARG A 180 8.60 6.91 10.60
CA ARG A 180 8.87 7.36 9.24
C ARG A 180 7.63 7.11 8.37
N VAL A 181 7.34 8.02 7.45
CA VAL A 181 6.24 7.88 6.50
C VAL A 181 6.74 8.18 5.11
N ASN A 182 6.63 7.21 4.21
CA ASN A 182 7.10 7.33 2.82
C ASN A 182 6.05 6.81 1.83
N VAL A 183 6.20 7.17 0.57
CA VAL A 183 5.36 6.70 -0.54
C VAL A 183 6.22 5.89 -1.51
N ILE A 184 5.67 4.80 -2.00
CA ILE A 184 6.14 4.14 -3.22
C ILE A 184 5.16 4.53 -4.32
N ALA A 185 5.67 4.99 -5.45
CA ALA A 185 4.90 5.36 -6.63
C ALA A 185 5.24 4.42 -7.80
N PRO A 186 4.59 3.25 -7.88
CA PRO A 186 4.77 2.35 -9.00
C PRO A 186 4.16 2.92 -10.28
N SER A 187 4.73 2.54 -11.41
CA SER A 187 4.09 2.57 -12.71
C SER A 187 3.35 1.26 -12.98
N VAL A 188 3.09 0.95 -14.24
CA VAL A 188 2.44 -0.29 -14.66
C VAL A 188 3.19 -1.50 -14.12
N THR A 189 2.48 -2.33 -13.35
CA THR A 189 3.03 -3.51 -12.66
C THR A 189 2.16 -4.72 -12.97
N LYS A 190 2.74 -5.87 -13.29
CA LYS A 190 2.03 -7.11 -13.67
C LYS A 190 1.22 -7.66 -12.50
N THR A 191 -0.07 -7.36 -12.49
CA THR A 191 -1.07 -7.76 -11.49
C THR A 191 -2.41 -7.94 -12.18
N GLU A 192 -3.43 -8.42 -11.47
CA GLU A 192 -4.79 -8.51 -12.05
C GLU A 192 -5.31 -7.13 -12.53
N MET A 193 -4.85 -6.03 -11.92
CA MET A 193 -5.19 -4.68 -12.38
C MET A 193 -4.54 -4.37 -13.74
N TYR A 194 -3.33 -4.87 -13.97
CA TYR A 194 -2.65 -4.78 -15.28
C TYR A 194 -3.41 -5.57 -16.35
N ASP A 195 -3.91 -6.76 -16.01
CA ASP A 195 -4.64 -7.60 -16.97
C ASP A 195 -5.99 -6.99 -17.37
N GLN A 196 -6.58 -6.18 -16.50
CA GLN A 196 -7.83 -5.45 -16.76
C GLN A 196 -7.65 -4.16 -17.57
N MET A 197 -6.41 -3.69 -17.75
CA MET A 197 -6.13 -2.48 -18.55
C MET A 197 -6.31 -2.76 -20.05
N GLU A 198 -6.81 -1.74 -20.76
CA GLU A 198 -6.84 -1.76 -22.23
C GLU A 198 -5.41 -1.90 -22.79
N GLN A 199 -5.25 -2.72 -23.83
CA GLN A 199 -3.94 -3.04 -24.42
C GLN A 199 -3.17 -1.79 -24.88
N ASN A 200 -3.85 -0.82 -25.51
CA ASN A 200 -3.22 0.41 -26.00
C ASN A 200 -2.69 1.28 -24.84
N ALA A 201 -3.49 1.41 -23.76
CA ALA A 201 -3.07 2.14 -22.55
C ALA A 201 -1.88 1.45 -21.89
N ARG A 202 -1.89 0.12 -21.82
CA ARG A 202 -0.80 -0.70 -21.31
C ARG A 202 0.50 -0.50 -22.09
N ASN A 203 0.42 -0.60 -23.42
CA ASN A 203 1.56 -0.41 -24.31
C ASN A 203 2.17 0.99 -24.18
N LYS A 204 1.31 2.03 -24.14
CA LYS A 204 1.77 3.41 -23.96
C LYS A 204 2.58 3.60 -22.65
N LEU A 205 2.10 3.03 -21.55
CA LEU A 205 2.82 3.09 -20.26
C LEU A 205 4.14 2.32 -20.30
N ILE A 206 4.19 1.17 -20.98
CA ILE A 206 5.41 0.40 -21.17
C ILE A 206 6.41 1.18 -22.03
N GLU A 207 5.95 1.80 -23.10
CA GLU A 207 6.79 2.58 -24.02
C GLU A 207 7.32 3.86 -23.37
N SER A 208 6.62 4.44 -22.41
CA SER A 208 7.10 5.62 -21.68
C SER A 208 8.24 5.30 -20.71
N SER A 209 8.38 4.04 -20.28
CA SER A 209 9.48 3.60 -19.41
C SER A 209 10.78 3.40 -20.21
N ALA A 210 11.92 3.80 -19.65
CA ALA A 210 13.21 3.54 -20.24
C ALA A 210 13.52 2.02 -20.36
N PHE A 211 12.99 1.22 -19.43
CA PHE A 211 13.16 -0.25 -19.45
C PHE A 211 12.25 -0.98 -20.43
N LYS A 212 11.27 -0.31 -21.06
CA LYS A 212 10.36 -0.86 -22.07
C LYS A 212 9.65 -2.15 -21.62
N ARG A 213 9.35 -2.28 -20.34
CA ARG A 213 8.59 -3.38 -19.78
C ARG A 213 7.77 -2.93 -18.57
N ALA A 214 6.74 -3.70 -18.23
CA ALA A 214 6.07 -3.56 -16.94
C ALA A 214 6.98 -4.04 -15.79
N ALA A 215 6.79 -3.47 -14.62
CA ALA A 215 7.45 -3.95 -13.41
C ALA A 215 6.87 -5.30 -12.96
N GLU A 216 7.69 -6.14 -12.36
CA GLU A 216 7.21 -7.29 -11.62
C GLU A 216 6.80 -6.86 -10.19
N PRO A 217 5.74 -7.45 -9.59
CA PRO A 217 5.31 -7.09 -8.24
C PRO A 217 6.42 -7.17 -7.19
N ILE A 218 7.38 -8.08 -7.37
CA ILE A 218 8.52 -8.23 -6.47
C ILE A 218 9.46 -7.01 -6.49
N GLU A 219 9.56 -6.29 -7.60
CA GLU A 219 10.40 -5.09 -7.71
C GLU A 219 9.84 -3.96 -6.82
N VAL A 220 8.52 -3.82 -6.76
CA VAL A 220 7.83 -2.89 -5.85
C VAL A 220 7.94 -3.36 -4.40
N ALA A 221 7.76 -4.67 -4.15
CA ALA A 221 7.86 -5.26 -2.82
C ALA A 221 9.26 -5.13 -2.20
N ASN A 222 10.32 -5.17 -3.01
CA ASN A 222 11.69 -4.95 -2.55
C ASN A 222 11.92 -3.52 -2.03
N VAL A 223 11.32 -2.53 -2.68
CA VAL A 223 11.35 -1.13 -2.20
C VAL A 223 10.57 -0.99 -0.90
N ALA A 224 9.42 -1.68 -0.78
CA ALA A 224 8.66 -1.72 0.48
C ALA A 224 9.48 -2.37 1.60
N LEU A 225 10.20 -3.46 1.32
CA LEU A 225 11.09 -4.11 2.28
C LEU A 225 12.21 -3.19 2.75
N PHE A 226 12.85 -2.45 1.82
CA PHE A 226 13.84 -1.43 2.16
C PHE A 226 13.25 -0.38 3.10
N LEU A 227 12.11 0.21 2.75
CA LEU A 227 11.45 1.25 3.57
C LEU A 227 10.95 0.73 4.92
N ALA A 228 10.60 -0.54 5.02
CA ALA A 228 10.17 -1.18 6.26
C ALA A 228 11.32 -1.54 7.20
N SER A 229 12.52 -1.66 6.68
CA SER A 229 13.71 -2.11 7.41
C SER A 229 14.55 -0.98 7.97
N ASP A 230 15.55 -1.34 8.76
CA ASP A 230 16.52 -0.40 9.33
C ASP A 230 17.53 0.13 8.30
N LEU A 231 17.49 -0.35 7.05
CA LEU A 231 18.27 0.21 5.94
C LEU A 231 17.82 1.62 5.53
N SER A 232 16.64 2.05 5.97
CA SER A 232 16.04 3.34 5.60
C SER A 232 15.74 4.24 6.81
N THR A 233 16.52 4.15 7.88
CA THR A 233 16.28 4.87 9.14
C THR A 233 16.26 6.39 8.99
N PHE A 234 16.90 6.94 7.96
CA PHE A 234 16.94 8.39 7.70
C PHE A 234 16.14 8.79 6.44
N VAL A 235 15.31 7.87 5.90
CA VAL A 235 14.42 8.12 4.77
C VAL A 235 13.02 8.42 5.29
N ASN A 236 12.59 9.67 5.21
CA ASN A 236 11.29 10.14 5.69
C ASN A 236 10.69 11.18 4.74
N GLY A 237 9.37 11.13 4.52
CA GLY A 237 8.64 12.07 3.64
C GLY A 237 8.90 11.90 2.14
N GLN A 238 9.56 10.81 1.74
CA GLN A 238 10.00 10.62 0.35
C GLN A 238 8.93 9.92 -0.50
N THR A 239 8.93 10.26 -1.79
CA THR A 239 8.19 9.54 -2.83
C THR A 239 9.20 8.81 -3.70
N ILE A 240 9.24 7.48 -3.56
CA ILE A 240 10.15 6.63 -4.35
C ILE A 240 9.40 6.09 -5.56
N ARG A 241 9.79 6.53 -6.75
CA ARG A 241 9.26 6.03 -8.01
C ARG A 241 9.83 4.64 -8.30
N VAL A 242 8.96 3.72 -8.73
CA VAL A 242 9.31 2.38 -9.21
C VAL A 242 8.68 2.22 -10.58
N ASP A 243 9.29 2.84 -11.58
CA ASP A 243 8.66 3.09 -12.88
C ASP A 243 9.58 2.81 -14.08
N GLY A 244 10.77 2.27 -13.83
CA GLY A 244 11.72 1.95 -14.89
C GLY A 244 12.21 3.18 -15.68
N GLY A 245 12.19 4.36 -15.07
CA GLY A 245 12.70 5.60 -15.68
C GLY A 245 11.72 6.24 -16.65
N ILE A 246 10.45 6.42 -16.23
CA ILE A 246 9.52 7.28 -16.98
C ILE A 246 10.03 8.72 -16.95
N SER A 247 10.30 9.29 -18.12
CA SER A 247 10.56 10.70 -18.28
C SER A 247 9.25 11.50 -18.22
N ALA A 248 9.23 12.53 -17.38
CA ALA A 248 8.11 13.48 -17.30
C ALA A 248 8.22 14.51 -18.42
#